data_af4d90debeb3b3ae73b9414cf30547be
#
_entry.id   af4d90debeb3b3ae73b9414cf30547be
#
_cell.length_a   1.000
_cell.length_b   1.000
_cell.length_c   1.000
_cell.angle_alpha   90.00
_cell.angle_beta   90.00
_cell.angle_gamma   90.00
#
_symmetry.space_group_name_H-M   'P 1'
#
loop_
_entity.id
_entity.type
_entity.pdbx_description
1 polymer ?
#
loop_
_entity_poly.entity_id
_entity_poly.type
_entity_poly.pdbx_seq_one_letter_code
_entity_poly.pdbx_strand_id
1 'polypeptide(L)'
;MTTYNAPVEDMMFLYDYLKDNKNYNEIEKYKEINSDLVKDILEQAAKINKEIILPLAKTGDENPCIYENGIVRSPPGYKEAYKKFIEDGWTSLSCDSKYGGQDMPKTISTFFEEMLSSSSLSFKLYSELSIGAYNC
;
A
#
# COMPACT_ATOMS: atom_id res chain seq x y z
N MET A 1 -3.29 23.02 -3.24
CA MET A 1 -3.05 21.92 -2.30
C MET A 1 -3.68 20.67 -2.89
N THR A 2 -2.91 19.64 -3.17
CA THR A 2 -3.43 18.38 -3.74
C THR A 2 -4.30 17.72 -2.68
N THR A 3 -5.56 17.44 -2.98
CA THR A 3 -6.48 16.73 -2.09
C THR A 3 -6.74 15.36 -2.67
N TYR A 4 -6.59 14.31 -1.86
CA TYR A 4 -6.95 12.96 -2.20
C TYR A 4 -7.78 12.35 -1.06
N ASN A 5 -8.86 11.70 -1.40
CA ASN A 5 -9.64 10.87 -0.49
C ASN A 5 -9.83 9.52 -1.18
N ALA A 6 -9.36 8.47 -0.55
CA ALA A 6 -9.48 7.11 -1.08
C ALA A 6 -10.96 6.72 -1.17
N PRO A 7 -11.41 6.13 -2.30
CA PRO A 7 -12.80 5.72 -2.50
C PRO A 7 -13.09 4.37 -1.81
N VAL A 8 -12.98 4.34 -0.48
CA VAL A 8 -13.09 3.10 0.30
C VAL A 8 -14.42 2.39 0.08
N GLU A 9 -15.51 3.13 -0.01
CA GLU A 9 -16.85 2.54 -0.23
C GLU A 9 -16.94 1.86 -1.62
N ASP A 10 -16.36 2.45 -2.67
CA ASP A 10 -16.32 1.83 -4.00
C ASP A 10 -15.42 0.59 -4.01
N MET A 11 -14.30 0.65 -3.30
CA MET A 11 -13.39 -0.50 -3.15
C MET A 11 -14.08 -1.65 -2.39
N MET A 12 -14.84 -1.34 -1.33
CA MET A 12 -15.62 -2.33 -0.60
C MET A 12 -16.72 -2.95 -1.46
N PHE A 13 -17.43 -2.14 -2.25
CA PHE A 13 -18.42 -2.64 -3.20
C PHE A 13 -17.79 -3.65 -4.18
N LEU A 14 -16.63 -3.31 -4.75
CA LEU A 14 -15.90 -4.22 -5.66
C LEU A 14 -15.41 -5.48 -4.94
N TYR A 15 -14.91 -5.34 -3.72
CA TYR A 15 -14.45 -6.48 -2.93
C TYR A 15 -15.59 -7.46 -2.66
N ASP A 16 -16.73 -6.99 -2.16
CA ASP A 16 -17.88 -7.84 -1.84
C ASP A 16 -18.42 -8.51 -3.11
N TYR A 17 -18.52 -7.77 -4.23
CA TYR A 17 -18.91 -8.34 -5.51
C TYR A 17 -17.96 -9.46 -5.97
N LEU A 18 -16.65 -9.28 -5.87
CA LEU A 18 -15.65 -10.27 -6.26
C LEU A 18 -15.66 -11.47 -5.31
N LYS A 19 -15.80 -11.25 -4.02
CA LYS A 19 -15.89 -12.29 -2.99
C LYS A 19 -17.06 -13.22 -3.26
N ASP A 20 -18.24 -12.67 -3.50
CA ASP A 20 -19.46 -13.44 -3.72
C ASP A 20 -19.46 -14.19 -5.04
N ASN A 21 -18.88 -13.61 -6.10
CA ASN A 21 -18.88 -14.18 -7.44
C ASN A 21 -17.65 -15.06 -7.78
N LYS A 22 -16.60 -15.06 -6.96
CA LYS A 22 -15.34 -15.76 -7.23
C LYS A 22 -14.97 -16.79 -6.17
N ASN A 23 -15.92 -17.16 -5.32
CA ASN A 23 -15.77 -18.21 -4.31
C ASN A 23 -14.52 -18.02 -3.41
N TYR A 24 -14.23 -16.80 -3.02
CA TYR A 24 -13.09 -16.50 -2.12
C TYR A 24 -13.14 -17.35 -0.84
N ASN A 25 -14.35 -17.63 -0.34
CA ASN A 25 -14.56 -18.44 0.85
C ASN A 25 -14.19 -19.93 0.67
N GLU A 26 -14.02 -20.39 -0.56
CA GLU A 26 -13.58 -21.77 -0.86
C GLU A 26 -12.05 -21.92 -0.76
N ILE A 27 -11.32 -20.81 -0.77
CA ILE A 27 -9.87 -20.79 -0.61
C ILE A 27 -9.56 -20.84 0.88
N GLU A 28 -8.99 -21.95 1.36
CA GLU A 28 -8.69 -22.19 2.78
C GLU A 28 -7.98 -21.00 3.44
N LYS A 29 -6.98 -20.46 2.76
CA LYS A 29 -6.17 -19.32 3.23
C LYS A 29 -7.00 -18.05 3.49
N TYR A 30 -8.15 -17.88 2.84
CA TYR A 30 -8.95 -16.65 2.88
C TYR A 30 -10.27 -16.78 3.63
N LYS A 31 -10.56 -17.95 4.20
CA LYS A 31 -11.84 -18.22 4.89
C LYS A 31 -12.16 -17.28 6.04
N GLU A 32 -11.11 -16.84 6.76
CA GLU A 32 -11.26 -15.96 7.91
C GLU A 32 -11.30 -14.47 7.54
N ILE A 33 -11.06 -14.14 6.26
CA ILE A 33 -11.05 -12.77 5.78
C ILE A 33 -12.49 -12.34 5.47
N ASN A 34 -13.07 -11.56 6.36
CA ASN A 34 -14.41 -11.00 6.22
C ASN A 34 -14.40 -9.54 5.75
N SER A 35 -15.56 -9.03 5.35
CA SER A 35 -15.70 -7.66 4.83
C SER A 35 -15.35 -6.59 5.87
N ASP A 36 -15.63 -6.83 7.16
CA ASP A 36 -15.31 -5.87 8.23
C ASP A 36 -13.79 -5.70 8.37
N LEU A 37 -13.05 -6.82 8.41
CA LEU A 37 -11.58 -6.77 8.43
C LEU A 37 -11.01 -6.04 7.22
N VAL A 38 -11.56 -6.32 6.03
CA VAL A 38 -11.09 -5.65 4.80
C VAL A 38 -11.38 -4.16 4.86
N LYS A 39 -12.55 -3.77 5.34
CA LYS A 39 -12.91 -2.36 5.52
C LYS A 39 -11.95 -1.65 6.47
N ASP A 40 -11.64 -2.25 7.61
CA ASP A 40 -10.70 -1.70 8.59
C ASP A 40 -9.30 -1.51 7.96
N ILE A 41 -8.82 -2.48 7.19
CA ILE A 41 -7.54 -2.38 6.47
C ILE A 41 -7.56 -1.22 5.47
N LEU A 42 -8.62 -1.10 4.66
CA LEU A 42 -8.74 -0.04 3.67
C LEU A 42 -8.87 1.35 4.30
N GLU A 43 -9.59 1.48 5.41
CA GLU A 43 -9.67 2.74 6.17
C GLU A 43 -8.32 3.16 6.75
N GLN A 44 -7.56 2.22 7.32
CA GLN A 44 -6.19 2.50 7.78
C GLN A 44 -5.26 2.84 6.60
N ALA A 45 -5.38 2.13 5.48
CA ALA A 45 -4.67 2.44 4.24
C ALA A 45 -4.99 3.86 3.73
N ALA A 46 -6.26 4.24 3.72
CA ALA A 46 -6.71 5.58 3.35
C ALA A 46 -6.10 6.66 4.26
N LYS A 47 -6.07 6.39 5.57
CA LYS A 47 -5.49 7.30 6.56
C LYS A 47 -4.00 7.52 6.36
N ILE A 48 -3.20 6.46 6.23
CA ILE A 48 -1.75 6.59 6.02
C ILE A 48 -1.45 7.31 4.69
N ASN A 49 -2.20 7.00 3.65
CA ASN A 49 -2.06 7.66 2.36
C ASN A 49 -2.35 9.16 2.44
N LYS A 50 -3.42 9.55 3.12
CA LYS A 50 -3.83 10.95 3.26
C LYS A 50 -2.90 11.76 4.17
N GLU A 51 -2.52 11.19 5.33
CA GLU A 51 -1.83 11.93 6.39
C GLU A 51 -0.31 11.91 6.24
N ILE A 52 0.26 10.86 5.66
CA ILE A 52 1.71 10.66 5.59
C ILE A 52 2.22 10.72 4.15
N ILE A 53 1.61 9.96 3.23
CA ILE A 53 2.15 9.79 1.88
C ILE A 53 1.82 10.98 0.97
N LEU A 54 0.58 11.44 0.96
CA LEU A 54 0.15 12.56 0.11
C LEU A 54 0.96 13.86 0.32
N PRO A 55 1.31 14.26 1.55
CA PRO A 55 2.17 15.42 1.76
C PRO A 55 3.56 15.29 1.12
N LEU A 56 4.08 14.05 1.00
CA LEU A 56 5.39 13.79 0.41
C LEU A 56 5.41 13.96 -1.12
N ALA A 57 4.27 13.88 -1.80
CA ALA A 57 4.21 14.04 -3.25
C ALA A 57 4.81 15.37 -3.71
N LYS A 58 4.42 16.47 -3.07
CA LYS A 58 4.97 17.79 -3.37
C LYS A 58 6.44 17.90 -2.97
N THR A 59 6.80 17.40 -1.79
CA THR A 59 8.19 17.46 -1.30
C THR A 59 9.12 16.70 -2.23
N GLY A 60 8.69 15.52 -2.73
CA GLY A 60 9.48 14.71 -3.65
C GLY A 60 9.64 15.33 -5.04
N ASP A 61 8.62 16.09 -5.50
CA ASP A 61 8.67 16.81 -6.78
C ASP A 61 9.63 18.03 -6.71
N GLU A 62 9.58 18.76 -5.61
CA GLU A 62 10.42 19.95 -5.40
C GLU A 62 11.86 19.63 -4.99
N ASN A 63 12.12 18.44 -4.41
CA ASN A 63 13.43 18.05 -3.88
C ASN A 63 13.83 16.69 -4.43
N PRO A 64 14.51 16.60 -5.58
CA PRO A 64 14.91 15.34 -6.17
C PRO A 64 15.93 14.59 -5.30
N CYS A 65 16.10 13.29 -5.55
CA CYS A 65 17.20 12.53 -4.98
C CYS A 65 18.53 13.15 -5.37
N ILE A 66 19.46 13.26 -4.41
CA ILE A 66 20.78 13.83 -4.61
C ILE A 66 21.82 12.71 -4.50
N TYR A 67 22.74 12.64 -5.46
CA TYR A 67 23.90 11.76 -5.40
C TYR A 67 25.17 12.60 -5.21
N GLU A 68 25.84 12.42 -4.07
CA GLU A 68 27.10 13.11 -3.75
C GLU A 68 28.07 12.16 -3.04
N ASN A 69 29.31 12.10 -3.50
CA ASN A 69 30.39 11.34 -2.86
C ASN A 69 30.03 9.86 -2.60
N GLY A 70 29.34 9.20 -3.53
CA GLY A 70 28.94 7.80 -3.40
C GLY A 70 27.71 7.56 -2.53
N ILE A 71 27.07 8.62 -2.03
CA ILE A 71 25.88 8.55 -1.16
C ILE A 71 24.67 9.11 -1.90
N VAL A 72 23.56 8.35 -1.86
CA VAL A 72 22.26 8.81 -2.34
C VAL A 72 21.45 9.31 -1.15
N ARG A 73 20.88 10.50 -1.28
CA ARG A 73 19.92 11.07 -0.32
C ARG A 73 18.55 11.15 -0.96
N SER A 74 17.56 10.57 -0.28
CA SER A 74 16.16 10.68 -0.67
C SER A 74 15.60 12.08 -0.34
N PRO A 75 14.45 12.46 -0.93
CA PRO A 75 13.75 13.67 -0.55
C PRO A 75 13.46 13.75 0.95
N PRO A 76 13.35 14.95 1.54
CA PRO A 76 13.02 15.11 2.95
C PRO A 76 11.72 14.39 3.33
N GLY A 77 11.71 13.71 4.48
CA GLY A 77 10.55 12.99 5.02
C GLY A 77 10.32 11.58 4.44
N TYR A 78 10.94 11.23 3.30
CA TYR A 78 10.75 9.91 2.67
C TYR A 78 11.30 8.77 3.53
N LYS A 79 12.46 8.95 4.14
CA LYS A 79 13.09 7.92 4.95
C LYS A 79 12.25 7.55 6.18
N GLU A 80 11.75 8.56 6.87
CA GLU A 80 10.93 8.42 8.06
C GLU A 80 9.58 7.78 7.73
N ALA A 81 8.94 8.25 6.65
CA ALA A 81 7.69 7.67 6.17
C ALA A 81 7.87 6.20 5.72
N TYR A 82 8.95 5.88 5.02
CA TYR A 82 9.24 4.53 4.58
C TYR A 82 9.52 3.58 5.76
N LYS A 83 10.24 4.07 6.79
CA LYS A 83 10.45 3.29 8.01
C LYS A 83 9.13 2.92 8.67
N LYS A 84 8.24 3.91 8.87
CA LYS A 84 6.91 3.66 9.43
C LYS A 84 6.08 2.72 8.55
N PHE A 85 6.15 2.88 7.25
CA PHE A 85 5.47 2.06 6.26
C PHE A 85 5.86 0.58 6.36
N ILE A 86 7.15 0.29 6.60
CA ILE A 86 7.66 -1.07 6.84
C ILE A 86 7.21 -1.58 8.21
N GLU A 87 7.36 -0.77 9.26
CA GLU A 87 7.00 -1.15 10.64
C GLU A 87 5.51 -1.50 10.77
N ASP A 88 4.65 -0.81 10.04
CA ASP A 88 3.20 -1.07 9.99
C ASP A 88 2.84 -2.24 9.04
N GLY A 89 3.81 -2.86 8.33
CA GLY A 89 3.61 -4.04 7.49
C GLY A 89 3.04 -3.79 6.10
N TRP A 90 2.92 -2.54 5.66
CA TRP A 90 2.31 -2.19 4.37
C TRP A 90 3.08 -2.70 3.15
N THR A 91 4.38 -2.93 3.28
CA THR A 91 5.23 -3.46 2.19
C THR A 91 4.98 -4.93 1.88
N SER A 92 4.32 -5.68 2.78
CA SER A 92 4.19 -7.14 2.69
C SER A 92 2.77 -7.65 2.84
N LEU A 93 1.78 -6.78 2.57
CA LEU A 93 0.36 -7.04 2.79
C LEU A 93 -0.13 -8.36 2.14
N SER A 94 0.24 -8.64 0.91
CA SER A 94 -0.13 -9.87 0.18
C SER A 94 0.99 -10.92 0.11
N CYS A 95 2.12 -10.68 0.79
CA CYS A 95 3.19 -11.66 0.84
C CYS A 95 2.85 -12.82 1.79
N ASP A 96 3.48 -13.95 1.57
CA ASP A 96 3.32 -15.16 2.39
C ASP A 96 3.86 -14.94 3.81
N SER A 97 3.08 -15.36 4.81
CA SER A 97 3.45 -15.25 6.23
C SER A 97 4.75 -15.98 6.57
N LYS A 98 5.10 -17.02 5.81
CA LYS A 98 6.39 -17.70 5.90
C LYS A 98 7.58 -16.76 5.73
N TYR A 99 7.40 -15.68 4.98
CA TYR A 99 8.43 -14.66 4.74
C TYR A 99 8.13 -13.33 5.45
N GLY A 100 7.28 -13.35 6.47
CA GLY A 100 6.88 -12.17 7.23
C GLY A 100 5.78 -11.32 6.59
N GLY A 101 5.05 -11.88 5.61
CA GLY A 101 3.89 -11.25 5.00
C GLY A 101 2.62 -11.42 5.83
N GLN A 102 1.54 -10.81 5.36
CA GLN A 102 0.25 -10.82 6.05
C GLN A 102 -0.80 -11.72 5.39
N ASP A 103 -0.44 -12.45 4.33
CA ASP A 103 -1.31 -13.38 3.62
C ASP A 103 -2.63 -12.81 3.07
N MET A 104 -2.71 -11.49 2.91
CA MET A 104 -3.92 -10.86 2.38
C MET A 104 -4.13 -11.19 0.89
N PRO A 105 -5.39 -11.31 0.43
CA PRO A 105 -5.69 -11.46 -0.98
C PRO A 105 -5.07 -10.35 -1.83
N LYS A 106 -4.60 -10.70 -3.04
CA LYS A 106 -4.01 -9.74 -3.97
C LYS A 106 -4.95 -8.57 -4.30
N THR A 107 -6.27 -8.80 -4.25
CA THR A 107 -7.29 -7.76 -4.43
C THR A 107 -7.10 -6.62 -3.43
N ILE A 108 -6.87 -6.94 -2.14
CA ILE A 108 -6.68 -5.92 -1.08
C ILE A 108 -5.39 -5.14 -1.32
N SER A 109 -4.28 -5.82 -1.64
CA SER A 109 -3.04 -5.13 -1.97
C SER A 109 -3.16 -4.27 -3.23
N THR A 110 -3.98 -4.67 -4.21
CA THR A 110 -4.24 -3.87 -5.42
C THR A 110 -4.97 -2.57 -5.10
N PHE A 111 -5.98 -2.60 -4.23
CA PHE A 111 -6.64 -1.38 -3.76
C PHE A 111 -5.68 -0.46 -3.02
N PHE A 112 -4.83 -1.03 -2.18
CA PHE A 112 -3.79 -0.26 -1.50
C PHE A 112 -2.77 0.35 -2.48
N GLU A 113 -2.33 -0.40 -3.48
CA GLU A 113 -1.43 0.09 -4.53
C GLU A 113 -2.05 1.23 -5.36
N GLU A 114 -3.37 1.19 -5.59
CA GLU A 114 -4.12 2.29 -6.21
C GLU A 114 -4.08 3.56 -5.34
N MET A 115 -4.34 3.41 -4.03
CA MET A 115 -4.24 4.53 -3.09
C MET A 115 -2.83 5.15 -3.07
N LEU A 116 -1.78 4.31 -3.05
CA LEU A 116 -0.39 4.77 -3.11
C LEU A 116 -0.08 5.51 -4.40
N SER A 117 -0.51 4.96 -5.54
CA SER A 117 -0.29 5.59 -6.85
C SER A 117 -0.95 6.96 -6.94
N SER A 118 -2.15 7.08 -6.35
CA SER A 118 -2.92 8.32 -6.33
C SER A 118 -2.37 9.36 -5.35
N SER A 119 -1.73 8.91 -4.27
CA SER A 119 -1.16 9.77 -3.24
C SER A 119 0.25 10.23 -3.61
N SER A 120 1.15 9.30 -3.95
CA SER A 120 2.52 9.57 -4.38
C SER A 120 3.11 8.38 -5.12
N LEU A 121 3.09 8.43 -6.46
CA LEU A 121 3.69 7.40 -7.29
C LEU A 121 5.20 7.25 -7.02
N SER A 122 5.90 8.34 -6.81
CA SER A 122 7.35 8.31 -6.51
C SER A 122 7.66 7.59 -5.21
N PHE A 123 6.82 7.74 -4.18
CA PHE A 123 6.98 6.99 -2.93
C PHE A 123 6.68 5.50 -3.12
N LYS A 124 5.63 5.16 -3.88
CA LYS A 124 5.26 3.77 -4.18
C LYS A 124 6.44 2.97 -4.75
N LEU A 125 7.23 3.56 -5.63
CA LEU A 125 8.35 2.89 -6.31
C LEU A 125 9.42 2.37 -5.33
N TYR A 126 9.53 2.89 -4.12
CA TYR A 126 10.49 2.40 -3.12
C TYR A 126 10.21 0.95 -2.67
N SER A 127 8.95 0.56 -2.57
CA SER A 127 8.56 -0.80 -2.16
C SER A 127 8.24 -1.72 -3.34
N GLU A 128 7.79 -1.18 -4.46
CA GLU A 128 7.26 -1.94 -5.60
C GLU A 128 8.31 -2.84 -6.25
N LEU A 129 9.57 -2.39 -6.34
CA LEU A 129 10.66 -3.19 -6.90
C LEU A 129 10.95 -4.45 -6.06
N SER A 130 10.89 -4.33 -4.73
CA SER A 130 11.07 -5.48 -3.84
C SER A 130 9.89 -6.46 -3.92
N ILE A 131 8.66 -5.95 -4.03
CA ILE A 131 7.46 -6.78 -4.24
C ILE A 131 7.53 -7.46 -5.61
N GLY A 132 8.00 -6.77 -6.65
CA GLY A 132 8.23 -7.35 -7.97
C GLY A 132 9.22 -8.52 -7.93
N ALA A 133 10.34 -8.35 -7.24
CA ALA A 133 11.32 -9.41 -7.06
C ALA A 133 10.78 -10.60 -6.23
N TYR A 134 9.95 -10.35 -5.23
CA TYR A 134 9.28 -11.39 -4.44
C TYR A 134 8.34 -12.25 -5.31
N ASN A 135 7.66 -11.66 -6.29
CA ASN A 135 6.69 -12.35 -7.15
C ASN A 135 7.35 -13.17 -8.30
N CYS A 136 8.66 -13.11 -8.49
CA CYS A 136 9.42 -13.89 -9.49
C CYS A 136 9.85 -15.25 -8.95
#